data_d765307686fe6dc8438273e97312186f
#
_entry.id   d765307686fe6dc8438273e97312186f
#
_cell.length_a   1.000
_cell.length_b   1.000
_cell.length_c   1.000
_cell.angle_alpha   90.00
_cell.angle_beta   90.00
_cell.angle_gamma   90.00
#
_symmetry.space_group_name_H-M   'P 1'
#
loop_
_entity.id
_entity.type
_entity.pdbx_description
1 polymer ?
#
loop_
_entity_poly.entity_id
_entity_poly.type
_entity_poly.pdbx_seq_one_letter_code
_entity_poly.pdbx_strand_id
1 'polypeptide(L)'
;EGLDAIFARHRFLAEGVRCAVAGWGLELCAKGPEWHSDTVSAIMVPKGYDANEVISRAYHRYGLSLGAGLSQMAGKLFRIGHLGDLNELMLISAIAGAEMSMQDVGIPIIAGSGVAAAETFYRENGERLLMAAQ
;
A
#
# COMPACT_ATOMS: atom_id res chain seq x y z
N GLU A 1 -0.46 24.81 -1.60
CA GLU A 1 -1.20 23.81 -0.81
C GLU A 1 -1.00 24.02 0.70
N GLY A 2 0.22 24.26 1.14
CA GLY A 2 0.58 24.42 2.55
C GLY A 2 0.87 23.09 3.23
N LEU A 3 1.69 23.12 4.29
CA LEU A 3 2.16 21.91 4.96
C LEU A 3 1.04 21.08 5.59
N ASP A 4 0.08 21.73 6.22
CA ASP A 4 -1.02 21.03 6.88
C ASP A 4 -1.88 20.25 5.86
N ALA A 5 -2.15 20.84 4.69
CA ALA A 5 -2.88 20.18 3.61
C ALA A 5 -2.07 19.01 3.02
N ILE A 6 -0.75 19.19 2.86
CA ILE A 6 0.15 18.13 2.40
C ILE A 6 0.15 16.97 3.38
N PHE A 7 0.27 17.23 4.68
CA PHE A 7 0.24 16.18 5.70
C PHE A 7 -1.10 15.46 5.75
N ALA A 8 -2.21 16.20 5.66
CA ALA A 8 -3.54 15.61 5.64
C ALA A 8 -3.75 14.70 4.42
N ARG A 9 -3.29 15.13 3.24
CA ARG A 9 -3.36 14.33 2.02
C ARG A 9 -2.52 13.05 2.13
N HIS A 10 -1.29 13.15 2.62
CA HIS A 10 -0.43 11.97 2.80
C HIS A 10 -1.04 10.98 3.78
N ARG A 11 -1.57 11.45 4.90
CA ARG A 11 -2.26 10.60 5.88
C ARG A 11 -3.47 9.88 5.26
N PHE A 12 -4.28 10.61 4.53
CA PHE A 12 -5.45 10.05 3.83
C PHE A 12 -5.05 8.95 2.84
N LEU A 13 -4.04 9.21 2.01
CA LEU A 13 -3.56 8.23 1.04
C LEU A 13 -2.95 7.01 1.72
N ALA A 14 -2.19 7.22 2.77
CA ALA A 14 -1.58 6.15 3.56
C ALA A 14 -2.63 5.25 4.23
N GLU A 15 -3.71 5.82 4.76
CA GLU A 15 -4.80 5.05 5.37
C GLU A 15 -5.48 4.12 4.38
N GLY A 16 -5.69 4.55 3.14
CA GLY A 16 -6.22 3.68 2.08
C GLY A 16 -5.32 2.50 1.78
N VAL A 17 -3.99 2.69 1.79
CA VAL A 17 -3.03 1.58 1.63
C VAL A 17 -3.11 0.63 2.82
N ARG A 18 -3.19 1.14 4.03
CA ARG A 18 -3.35 0.33 5.24
C ARG A 18 -4.66 -0.49 5.23
N CYS A 19 -5.74 0.10 4.72
CA CYS A 19 -7.00 -0.63 4.50
C CYS A 19 -6.82 -1.77 3.49
N ALA A 20 -6.08 -1.55 2.41
CA ALA A 20 -5.76 -2.60 1.44
C ALA A 20 -5.00 -3.77 2.07
N VAL A 21 -4.00 -3.47 2.90
CA VAL A 21 -3.22 -4.49 3.62
C VAL A 21 -4.13 -5.34 4.52
N ALA A 22 -5.01 -4.70 5.27
CA ALA A 22 -6.00 -5.40 6.09
C ALA A 22 -6.97 -6.24 5.23
N GLY A 23 -7.39 -5.70 4.08
CA GLY A 23 -8.25 -6.42 3.12
C GLY A 23 -7.58 -7.69 2.58
N TRP A 24 -6.28 -7.68 2.36
CA TRP A 24 -5.52 -8.89 2.00
C TRP A 24 -5.37 -9.88 3.15
N GLY A 25 -5.68 -9.49 4.36
CA GLY A 25 -5.41 -10.31 5.55
C GLY A 25 -3.93 -10.39 5.91
N LEU A 26 -3.13 -9.43 5.43
CA LEU A 26 -1.71 -9.32 5.71
C LEU A 26 -1.44 -8.32 6.85
N GLU A 27 -0.20 -8.32 7.32
CA GLU A 27 0.23 -7.44 8.40
C GLU A 27 1.26 -6.42 7.90
N LEU A 28 1.25 -5.24 8.50
CA LEU A 28 2.32 -4.28 8.37
C LEU A 28 3.51 -4.69 9.23
N CYS A 29 4.71 -4.31 8.81
CA CYS A 29 5.91 -4.44 9.63
C CYS A 29 5.80 -3.60 10.91
N ALA A 30 5.18 -2.43 10.83
CA ALA A 30 4.88 -1.58 11.97
C ALA A 30 3.83 -2.25 12.86
N LYS A 31 4.18 -2.48 14.13
CA LYS A 31 3.37 -3.28 15.07
C LYS A 31 2.21 -2.52 15.72
N GLY A 32 2.15 -1.21 15.54
CA GLY A 32 1.10 -0.37 16.10
C GLY A 32 0.97 0.95 15.36
N PRO A 33 -0.18 1.66 15.50
CA PRO A 33 -0.45 2.92 14.81
C PRO A 33 0.60 4.01 15.08
N GLU A 34 1.22 4.00 16.24
CA GLU A 34 2.29 4.94 16.61
C GLU A 34 3.55 4.82 15.76
N TRP A 35 3.72 3.68 15.08
CA TRP A 35 4.86 3.41 14.21
C TRP A 35 4.50 3.49 12.72
N HIS A 36 3.26 3.84 12.38
CA HIS A 36 2.84 4.02 10.99
C HIS A 36 3.52 5.23 10.37
N SER A 37 3.99 5.06 9.14
CA SER A 37 4.47 6.16 8.30
C SER A 37 3.37 6.60 7.34
N ASP A 38 3.24 7.90 7.15
CA ASP A 38 2.32 8.45 6.15
C ASP A 38 2.96 8.55 4.75
N THR A 39 4.21 8.07 4.59
CA THR A 39 4.93 8.16 3.31
C THR A 39 5.29 6.81 2.70
N VAL A 40 5.30 5.74 3.50
CA VAL A 40 5.63 4.38 3.06
C VAL A 40 4.94 3.36 3.95
N SER A 41 4.45 2.29 3.34
CA SER A 41 3.91 1.13 4.06
C SER A 41 4.77 -0.09 3.74
N ALA A 42 5.23 -0.77 4.78
CA ALA A 42 5.99 -2.01 4.69
C ALA A 42 5.06 -3.19 5.02
N ILE A 43 4.87 -4.08 4.04
CA ILE A 43 3.86 -5.14 4.07
C ILE A 43 4.57 -6.48 4.19
N MET A 44 4.29 -7.21 5.28
CA MET A 44 4.85 -8.53 5.52
C MET A 44 4.18 -9.57 4.60
N VAL A 45 4.99 -10.35 3.88
CA VAL A 45 4.46 -11.52 3.18
C VAL A 45 4.34 -12.70 4.15
N PRO A 46 3.40 -13.65 3.91
CA PRO A 46 3.27 -14.81 4.77
C PRO A 46 4.54 -15.66 4.79
N LYS A 47 4.75 -16.39 5.89
CA LYS A 47 5.86 -17.32 6.02
C LYS A 47 5.86 -18.34 4.87
N GLY A 48 7.04 -18.61 4.31
CA GLY A 48 7.20 -19.53 3.19
C GLY A 48 7.16 -18.88 1.81
N TYR A 49 6.91 -17.57 1.75
CA TYR A 49 6.94 -16.79 0.51
C TYR A 49 8.10 -15.80 0.52
N ASP A 50 8.62 -15.50 -0.66
CA ASP A 50 9.71 -14.54 -0.85
C ASP A 50 9.15 -13.24 -1.43
N ALA A 51 9.21 -12.16 -0.65
CA ALA A 51 8.78 -10.84 -1.10
C ALA A 51 9.55 -10.34 -2.33
N ASN A 52 10.79 -10.79 -2.53
CA ASN A 52 11.57 -10.42 -3.71
C ASN A 52 10.95 -10.95 -5.01
N GLU A 53 10.24 -12.08 -4.97
CA GLU A 53 9.48 -12.59 -6.11
C GLU A 53 8.29 -11.68 -6.45
N VAL A 54 7.62 -11.16 -5.42
CA VAL A 54 6.52 -10.16 -5.61
C VAL A 54 7.07 -8.91 -6.28
N ILE A 55 8.18 -8.38 -5.77
CA ILE A 55 8.84 -7.18 -6.30
C ILE A 55 9.26 -7.36 -7.76
N SER A 56 9.89 -8.49 -8.06
CA SER A 56 10.32 -8.84 -9.42
C SER A 56 9.14 -8.97 -10.38
N ARG A 57 8.09 -9.65 -9.95
CA ARG A 57 6.88 -9.81 -10.75
C ARG A 57 6.18 -8.49 -11.04
N ALA A 58 6.05 -7.64 -10.03
CA ALA A 58 5.47 -6.31 -10.17
C ALA A 58 6.23 -5.48 -11.21
N TYR A 59 7.55 -5.49 -11.14
CA TYR A 59 8.40 -4.73 -12.04
C TYR A 59 8.34 -5.25 -13.49
N HIS A 60 8.62 -6.54 -13.69
CA HIS A 60 8.76 -7.09 -15.03
C HIS A 60 7.44 -7.30 -15.76
N ARG A 61 6.36 -7.61 -15.04
CA ARG A 61 5.07 -7.87 -15.67
C ARG A 61 4.17 -6.65 -15.73
N TYR A 62 4.17 -5.85 -14.69
CA TYR A 62 3.21 -4.76 -14.55
C TYR A 62 3.85 -3.36 -14.59
N GLY A 63 5.16 -3.26 -14.66
CA GLY A 63 5.84 -1.97 -14.67
C GLY A 63 5.74 -1.21 -13.34
N LEU A 64 5.48 -1.92 -12.25
CA LEU A 64 5.33 -1.34 -10.92
C LEU A 64 6.59 -1.55 -10.10
N SER A 65 7.19 -0.45 -9.62
CA SER A 65 8.32 -0.49 -8.70
C SER A 65 7.84 -0.55 -7.26
N LEU A 66 8.12 -1.65 -6.58
CA LEU A 66 7.92 -1.81 -5.14
C LEU A 66 9.27 -1.77 -4.42
N GLY A 67 9.29 -1.26 -3.19
CA GLY A 67 10.49 -1.25 -2.38
C GLY A 67 10.78 -2.61 -1.76
N ALA A 68 12.06 -2.96 -1.65
CA ALA A 68 12.51 -4.19 -0.99
C ALA A 68 12.68 -3.98 0.52
N GLY A 69 12.55 -5.06 1.29
CA GLY A 69 12.98 -5.08 2.69
C GLY A 69 14.49 -4.87 2.81
N LEU A 70 14.90 -4.15 3.83
CA LEU A 70 16.31 -3.82 4.06
C LEU A 70 16.89 -4.77 5.12
N SER A 71 18.19 -5.11 4.94
CA SER A 71 18.94 -5.89 5.91
C SER A 71 18.23 -7.19 6.29
N GLN A 72 17.90 -7.37 7.57
CA GLN A 72 17.22 -8.57 8.11
C GLN A 72 15.80 -8.78 7.56
N MET A 73 15.19 -7.74 6.98
CA MET A 73 13.85 -7.80 6.40
C MET A 73 13.84 -8.13 4.90
N ALA A 74 15.01 -8.29 4.28
CA ALA A 74 15.11 -8.70 2.87
C ALA A 74 14.38 -10.04 2.64
N GLY A 75 13.52 -10.07 1.62
CA GLY A 75 12.70 -11.23 1.29
C GLY A 75 11.46 -11.44 2.19
N LYS A 76 11.32 -10.69 3.28
CA LYS A 76 10.22 -10.84 4.23
C LYS A 76 9.08 -9.86 4.02
N LEU A 77 9.36 -8.72 3.39
CA LEU A 77 8.38 -7.67 3.12
C LEU A 77 8.67 -6.98 1.80
N PHE A 78 7.65 -6.33 1.28
CA PHE A 78 7.79 -5.33 0.23
C PHE A 78 7.19 -4.00 0.71
N ARG A 79 7.55 -2.91 0.06
CA ARG A 79 7.10 -1.57 0.47
C ARG A 79 6.35 -0.89 -0.67
N ILE A 80 5.25 -0.23 -0.31
CA ILE A 80 4.54 0.69 -1.19
C ILE A 80 4.83 2.11 -0.71
N GLY A 81 5.45 2.91 -1.56
CA GLY A 81 5.65 4.34 -1.31
C GLY A 81 4.41 5.14 -1.67
N HIS A 82 4.05 6.09 -0.83
CA HIS A 82 2.91 6.98 -1.07
C HIS A 82 3.25 8.43 -0.71
N LEU A 83 4.50 8.80 -0.98
CA LEU A 83 5.04 10.15 -0.82
C LEU A 83 5.00 10.90 -2.15
N GLY A 84 4.60 12.14 -2.11
CA GLY A 84 4.72 13.07 -3.23
C GLY A 84 3.38 13.51 -3.82
N ASP A 85 3.42 13.85 -5.09
CA ASP A 85 2.23 14.29 -5.83
C ASP A 85 1.42 13.09 -6.34
N LEU A 86 0.73 12.45 -5.41
CA LEU A 86 -0.08 11.27 -5.65
C LEU A 86 -1.56 11.57 -5.37
N ASN A 87 -2.42 10.75 -5.97
CA ASN A 87 -3.86 10.73 -5.71
C ASN A 87 -4.34 9.29 -5.48
N GLU A 88 -5.62 9.16 -5.15
CA GLU A 88 -6.26 7.88 -4.86
C GLU A 88 -6.16 6.90 -6.03
N LEU A 89 -6.33 7.36 -7.25
CA LEU A 89 -6.29 6.48 -8.43
C LEU A 89 -4.89 5.92 -8.68
N MET A 90 -3.85 6.72 -8.46
CA MET A 90 -2.47 6.25 -8.56
C MET A 90 -2.18 5.16 -7.53
N LEU A 91 -2.67 5.31 -6.30
CA LEU A 91 -2.49 4.31 -5.26
C LEU A 91 -3.35 3.06 -5.48
N ILE A 92 -4.57 3.21 -5.95
CA ILE A 92 -5.39 2.05 -6.34
C ILE A 92 -4.69 1.25 -7.45
N SER A 93 -4.09 1.93 -8.43
CA SER A 93 -3.29 1.28 -9.46
C SER A 93 -2.11 0.51 -8.87
N ALA A 94 -1.36 1.10 -7.95
CA ALA A 94 -0.25 0.44 -7.28
C ALA A 94 -0.72 -0.75 -6.42
N ILE A 95 -1.81 -0.60 -5.68
CA ILE A 95 -2.41 -1.66 -4.88
C ILE A 95 -2.86 -2.82 -5.79
N ALA A 96 -3.52 -2.53 -6.91
CA ALA A 96 -3.94 -3.54 -7.87
C ALA A 96 -2.74 -4.30 -8.46
N GLY A 97 -1.66 -3.59 -8.81
CA GLY A 97 -0.44 -4.20 -9.31
C GLY A 97 0.26 -5.09 -8.27
N ALA A 98 0.32 -4.66 -7.04
CA ALA A 98 0.85 -5.46 -5.93
C ALA A 98 -0.01 -6.72 -5.68
N GLU A 99 -1.33 -6.56 -5.68
CA GLU A 99 -2.28 -7.68 -5.52
C GLU A 99 -2.11 -8.73 -6.61
N MET A 100 -2.10 -8.32 -7.88
CA MET A 100 -1.88 -9.23 -9.01
C MET A 100 -0.52 -9.92 -8.90
N SER A 101 0.52 -9.20 -8.50
CA SER A 101 1.86 -9.78 -8.35
C SER A 101 1.93 -10.82 -7.22
N MET A 102 1.27 -10.56 -6.09
CA MET A 102 1.15 -11.53 -5.01
C MET A 102 0.41 -12.79 -5.44
N GLN A 103 -0.68 -12.64 -6.17
CA GLN A 103 -1.44 -13.78 -6.71
C GLN A 103 -0.61 -14.59 -7.70
N ASP A 104 0.13 -13.92 -8.59
CA ASP A 104 0.96 -14.57 -9.59
C ASP A 104 2.07 -15.44 -8.98
N VAL A 105 2.60 -15.03 -7.83
CA VAL A 105 3.63 -15.82 -7.11
C VAL A 105 3.03 -16.79 -6.09
N GLY A 106 1.72 -16.92 -6.03
CA GLY A 106 1.03 -17.93 -5.25
C GLY A 106 0.70 -17.56 -3.81
N ILE A 107 0.83 -16.30 -3.40
CA ILE A 107 0.40 -15.86 -2.08
C ILE A 107 -1.13 -15.96 -1.99
N PRO A 108 -1.68 -16.65 -0.95
CA PRO A 108 -3.11 -16.94 -0.86
C PRO A 108 -3.91 -15.73 -0.35
N ILE A 109 -4.06 -14.73 -1.20
CA ILE A 109 -4.94 -13.58 -0.96
C ILE A 109 -6.17 -13.66 -1.86
N ILE A 110 -7.25 -13.04 -1.43
CA ILE A 110 -8.49 -13.01 -2.22
C ILE A 110 -8.38 -11.91 -3.28
N ALA A 111 -8.64 -12.27 -4.54
CA ALA A 111 -8.63 -11.35 -5.67
C ALA A 111 -9.57 -10.16 -5.42
N GLY A 112 -9.06 -8.95 -5.60
CA GLY A 112 -9.81 -7.72 -5.43
C GLY A 112 -9.94 -7.23 -3.99
N SER A 113 -9.54 -8.01 -2.99
CA SER A 113 -9.80 -7.69 -1.58
C SER A 113 -9.09 -6.43 -1.09
N GLY A 114 -7.86 -6.21 -1.51
CA GLY A 114 -7.12 -4.99 -1.15
C GLY A 114 -7.64 -3.77 -1.90
N VAL A 115 -7.88 -3.91 -3.19
CA VAL A 115 -8.45 -2.84 -4.04
C VAL A 115 -9.81 -2.41 -3.50
N ALA A 116 -10.70 -3.35 -3.20
CA ALA A 116 -12.03 -3.05 -2.66
C ALA A 116 -11.97 -2.32 -1.32
N ALA A 117 -11.08 -2.73 -0.42
CA ALA A 117 -10.90 -2.08 0.87
C ALA A 117 -10.39 -0.63 0.72
N ALA A 118 -9.42 -0.40 -0.15
CA ALA A 118 -8.90 0.93 -0.43
C ALA A 118 -9.96 1.82 -1.07
N GLU A 119 -10.70 1.33 -2.07
CA GLU A 119 -11.79 2.06 -2.71
C GLU A 119 -12.85 2.50 -1.70
N THR A 120 -13.28 1.60 -0.84
CA THR A 120 -14.26 1.90 0.20
C THR A 120 -13.77 3.05 1.10
N PHE A 121 -12.55 2.96 1.58
CA PHE A 121 -11.96 4.02 2.41
C PHE A 121 -11.90 5.36 1.69
N TYR A 122 -11.37 5.39 0.47
CA TYR A 122 -11.22 6.63 -0.29
C TYR A 122 -12.56 7.27 -0.65
N ARG A 123 -13.55 6.48 -1.02
CA ARG A 123 -14.90 6.98 -1.31
C ARG A 123 -15.58 7.58 -0.09
N GLU A 124 -15.45 6.93 1.06
CA GLU A 124 -16.13 7.36 2.29
C GLU A 124 -15.46 8.58 2.95
N ASN A 125 -14.17 8.80 2.73
CA ASN A 125 -13.39 9.82 3.43
C ASN A 125 -12.86 10.95 2.53
N GLY A 126 -12.88 10.80 1.22
CA GLY A 126 -12.29 11.77 0.29
C GLY A 126 -12.95 13.15 0.32
N GLU A 127 -14.27 13.23 0.47
CA GLU A 127 -15.00 14.49 0.51
C GLU A 127 -14.64 15.35 1.71
N ARG A 128 -14.31 14.74 2.85
CA ARG A 128 -13.87 15.46 4.05
C ARG A 128 -12.58 16.23 3.82
N LEU A 129 -11.68 15.68 3.01
CA LEU A 129 -10.42 16.32 2.66
C LEU A 129 -10.63 17.51 1.72
N LEU A 130 -11.51 17.35 0.74
CA LEU A 130 -11.86 18.42 -0.19
C LEU A 130 -12.52 19.60 0.52
N MET A 131 -13.38 19.33 1.51
CA MET A 131 -14.01 20.37 2.33
C MET A 131 -13.03 21.08 3.26
N ALA A 132 -12.04 20.39 3.80
CA ALA A 132 -11.02 20.96 4.68
C ALA A 132 -10.00 21.82 3.93
N ALA A 133 -9.90 21.66 2.59
CA ALA A 133 -8.98 22.42 1.74
C ALA A 133 -9.61 23.71 1.15
N GLN A 134 -10.88 23.96 1.39
CA GLN A 134 -11.60 25.18 1.00
C GLN A 134 -11.62 26.21 2.13
#